data_0608dd216ec867ec36bd4ee44833f619
#
_entry.id   0608dd216ec867ec36bd4ee44833f619
#
_cell.length_a   1.000
_cell.length_b   1.000
_cell.length_c   1.000
_cell.angle_alpha   90.00
_cell.angle_beta   90.00
_cell.angle_gamma   90.00
#
_symmetry.space_group_name_H-M   'P 1'
#
loop_
_entity.id
_entity.type
_entity.pdbx_description
1 polymer ?
#
loop_
_entity_poly.entity_id
_entity_poly.type
_entity_poly.pdbx_seq_one_letter_code
_entity_poly.pdbx_strand_id
1 'polypeptide(L)'
;MNWKLGTGAVALLAGLGGFVAYGVPGTQAQSAPRYKFDPEWPKPLPNKWKMGGVTGLAVDKDDNVWVLDRPNDLTDIELEAELSPPIADCCVHPPSMIHIDKNGNVIGSFDAPQGHGMDVDDKGFVYIGQDTVRKYDPATGKVVGEVPRTPDRQPGGGGGDAAAGRGAARVPGRGSQGPVVGFLTPPGGGARGRGNVDAAAVAAFRAKYPPTTPMIVGGIEEIRIDEPARELYAADNYLGGRVMVFDLETLAFKRGWGAYGHKLSEITTDDFDRAYTPGGPMPKEFRGHLTLNFSNDGLVYAADRNANRIHVTTKDGKFLKEFILAPMTGVGGSTGGVAFSPDKQQKYLFISDLTNNHIWFLNREDGKVVGQMGSMGENGGQFFGLHMIAVDSKGNVYTGEVFAGERVQRFVPVR
;
A
#
# COMPACT_ATOMS: atom_id res chain seq x y z
N MET A 1 10.26 84.58 -16.80
CA MET A 1 8.86 84.34 -16.41
C MET A 1 8.87 83.62 -15.08
N ASN A 2 8.65 84.34 -13.98
CA ASN A 2 8.83 83.89 -12.62
C ASN A 2 7.57 83.12 -12.14
N TRP A 3 7.71 81.97 -11.52
CA TRP A 3 6.69 81.41 -10.69
C TRP A 3 7.26 81.07 -9.30
N LYS A 4 6.56 81.68 -8.31
CA LYS A 4 6.90 81.63 -6.89
C LYS A 4 6.34 80.32 -6.27
N LEU A 5 7.17 79.74 -5.40
CA LEU A 5 6.81 78.67 -4.48
C LEU A 5 5.95 79.26 -3.32
N GLY A 6 4.82 78.54 -3.07
CA GLY A 6 3.99 78.77 -1.90
C GLY A 6 4.19 77.58 -0.90
N THR A 7 4.72 77.99 0.29
CA THR A 7 4.83 77.08 1.44
C THR A 7 3.51 76.95 2.17
N GLY A 8 2.90 75.75 2.20
CA GLY A 8 1.76 75.44 3.06
C GLY A 8 2.18 74.48 4.17
N ALA A 9 2.11 74.96 5.41
CA ALA A 9 2.36 74.18 6.62
C ALA A 9 1.13 73.26 6.89
N VAL A 10 1.33 71.94 6.98
CA VAL A 10 0.34 71.00 7.46
C VAL A 10 0.68 70.60 8.88
N ALA A 11 -0.20 70.94 9.81
CA ALA A 11 -0.12 70.51 11.21
C ALA A 11 -0.51 69.04 11.35
N LEU A 12 0.41 68.19 11.85
CA LEU A 12 0.15 66.83 12.25
C LEU A 12 -0.53 66.81 13.64
N LEU A 13 -1.78 66.39 13.69
CA LEU A 13 -2.46 65.96 14.91
C LEU A 13 -2.11 64.51 15.18
N ALA A 14 -1.30 64.22 16.20
CA ALA A 14 -1.01 62.88 16.68
C ALA A 14 -2.19 62.40 17.55
N GLY A 15 -3.04 61.57 16.99
CA GLY A 15 -4.04 60.81 17.72
C GLY A 15 -3.45 59.52 18.26
N LEU A 16 -3.25 59.40 19.57
CA LEU A 16 -2.92 58.17 20.28
C LEU A 16 -4.17 57.23 20.28
N GLY A 17 -4.33 56.44 19.27
CA GLY A 17 -5.27 55.32 19.24
C GLY A 17 -4.57 54.06 19.77
N GLY A 18 -4.89 53.67 20.99
CA GLY A 18 -4.44 52.39 21.53
C GLY A 18 -5.06 51.22 20.77
N PHE A 19 -4.26 50.53 19.97
CA PHE A 19 -4.64 49.21 19.42
C PHE A 19 -4.55 48.18 20.53
N VAL A 20 -5.70 47.75 21.07
CA VAL A 20 -5.79 46.53 21.83
C VAL A 20 -5.71 45.38 20.81
N ALA A 21 -4.52 44.81 20.66
CA ALA A 21 -4.34 43.60 19.91
C ALA A 21 -5.01 42.45 20.68
N TYR A 22 -6.20 42.07 20.29
CA TYR A 22 -6.75 40.75 20.65
C TYR A 22 -5.87 39.70 19.99
N GLY A 23 -4.93 39.17 20.80
CA GLY A 23 -4.15 38.00 20.41
C GLY A 23 -5.11 36.82 20.21
N VAL A 24 -5.43 36.50 18.97
CA VAL A 24 -6.00 35.18 18.61
C VAL A 24 -4.96 34.19 19.10
N PRO A 25 -5.32 33.21 19.97
CA PRO A 25 -4.37 32.17 20.32
C PRO A 25 -3.91 31.53 19.03
N GLY A 26 -2.64 31.73 18.68
CA GLY A 26 -2.03 31.09 17.53
C GLY A 26 -2.12 29.59 17.73
N THR A 27 -2.96 28.95 16.95
CA THR A 27 -2.86 27.50 16.74
C THR A 27 -1.43 27.28 16.25
N GLN A 28 -0.56 26.74 17.11
CA GLN A 28 0.76 26.32 16.69
C GLN A 28 0.55 25.41 15.49
N ALA A 29 1.07 25.81 14.34
CA ALA A 29 1.09 24.95 13.18
C ALA A 29 1.72 23.63 13.61
N GLN A 30 0.94 22.57 13.60
CA GLN A 30 1.36 21.27 14.07
C GLN A 30 2.47 20.81 13.13
N SER A 31 3.70 20.71 13.64
CA SER A 31 4.85 20.31 12.83
C SER A 31 4.67 18.85 12.40
N ALA A 32 4.89 18.58 11.12
CA ALA A 32 4.86 17.23 10.58
C ALA A 32 5.82 16.31 11.35
N PRO A 33 5.50 15.03 11.49
CA PRO A 33 6.42 14.04 12.05
C PRO A 33 7.76 14.05 11.31
N ARG A 34 8.84 13.84 12.03
CA ARG A 34 10.19 13.82 11.46
C ARG A 34 10.82 12.46 11.69
N TYR A 35 11.45 11.94 10.66
CA TYR A 35 12.10 10.64 10.67
C TYR A 35 13.50 10.72 10.08
N LYS A 36 14.36 9.82 10.48
CA LYS A 36 15.66 9.59 9.85
C LYS A 36 15.78 8.13 9.41
N PHE A 37 16.42 7.91 8.28
CA PHE A 37 16.78 6.58 7.80
C PHE A 37 17.71 5.88 8.80
N ASP A 38 17.50 4.60 9.01
CA ASP A 38 18.30 3.74 9.86
C ASP A 38 19.12 2.77 8.98
N PRO A 39 20.41 3.01 8.80
CA PRO A 39 21.26 2.16 7.96
C PRO A 39 21.60 0.81 8.58
N GLU A 40 21.31 0.60 9.88
CA GLU A 40 21.63 -0.64 10.58
C GLU A 40 20.50 -1.67 10.48
N TRP A 41 19.38 -1.33 9.83
CA TRP A 41 18.25 -2.22 9.64
C TRP A 41 17.72 -2.20 8.19
N PRO A 42 17.48 -3.37 7.59
CA PRO A 42 17.83 -4.71 8.04
C PRO A 42 19.35 -4.94 7.97
N LYS A 43 19.83 -5.92 8.66
CA LYS A 43 21.18 -6.43 8.45
C LYS A 43 21.27 -7.19 7.12
N PRO A 44 22.46 -7.41 6.57
CA PRO A 44 22.61 -8.21 5.36
C PRO A 44 21.85 -9.53 5.47
N LEU A 45 21.07 -9.86 4.46
CA LEU A 45 20.30 -11.10 4.43
C LEU A 45 21.24 -12.31 4.41
N PRO A 46 20.89 -13.41 5.09
CA PRO A 46 21.72 -14.62 5.13
C PRO A 46 21.74 -15.30 3.74
N ASN A 47 22.64 -16.26 3.57
CA ASN A 47 22.70 -17.15 2.41
C ASN A 47 22.81 -16.41 1.06
N LYS A 48 23.34 -15.20 1.04
CA LYS A 48 23.44 -14.35 -0.15
C LYS A 48 22.07 -14.01 -0.78
N TRP A 49 21.01 -13.99 0.02
CA TRP A 49 19.68 -13.63 -0.47
C TRP A 49 19.63 -12.18 -0.93
N LYS A 50 18.97 -11.95 -2.07
CA LYS A 50 18.53 -10.63 -2.51
C LYS A 50 17.02 -10.61 -2.54
N MET A 51 16.44 -9.61 -1.90
CA MET A 51 15.00 -9.38 -1.90
C MET A 51 14.55 -8.95 -3.29
N GLY A 52 13.43 -9.45 -3.76
CA GLY A 52 12.70 -8.94 -4.92
C GLY A 52 11.67 -7.90 -4.52
N GLY A 53 10.61 -7.74 -5.30
CA GLY A 53 9.56 -6.75 -5.02
C GLY A 53 8.79 -7.06 -3.73
N VAL A 54 8.73 -6.10 -2.81
CA VAL A 54 8.01 -6.25 -1.52
C VAL A 54 6.54 -5.89 -1.70
N THR A 55 5.67 -6.88 -1.56
CA THR A 55 4.22 -6.74 -1.77
C THR A 55 3.38 -6.94 -0.51
N GLY A 56 4.02 -7.13 0.63
CA GLY A 56 3.36 -7.16 1.93
C GLY A 56 4.34 -6.87 3.06
N LEU A 57 3.87 -6.13 4.05
CA LEU A 57 4.58 -5.84 5.29
C LEU A 57 3.62 -5.91 6.47
N ALA A 58 4.01 -6.63 7.50
CA ALA A 58 3.31 -6.61 8.78
C ALA A 58 4.31 -6.52 9.93
N VAL A 59 3.93 -5.82 10.98
CA VAL A 59 4.67 -5.77 12.24
C VAL A 59 3.91 -6.64 13.24
N ASP A 60 4.58 -7.63 13.81
CA ASP A 60 3.99 -8.51 14.81
C ASP A 60 3.94 -7.86 16.21
N LYS A 61 3.28 -8.51 17.16
CA LYS A 61 3.13 -8.03 18.55
C LYS A 61 4.46 -7.83 19.29
N ASP A 62 5.55 -8.38 18.81
CA ASP A 62 6.90 -8.31 19.41
C ASP A 62 7.79 -7.27 18.70
N ASP A 63 7.21 -6.44 17.82
CA ASP A 63 7.86 -5.44 16.97
C ASP A 63 8.83 -6.05 15.94
N ASN A 64 8.65 -7.31 15.54
CA ASN A 64 9.37 -7.89 14.42
C ASN A 64 8.59 -7.68 13.13
N VAL A 65 9.27 -7.74 12.00
CA VAL A 65 8.72 -7.41 10.69
C VAL A 65 8.65 -8.66 9.82
N TRP A 66 7.46 -8.97 9.37
CA TRP A 66 7.23 -9.94 8.32
C TRP A 66 7.22 -9.25 6.95
N VAL A 67 7.93 -9.83 6.02
CA VAL A 67 8.09 -9.33 4.64
C VAL A 67 7.59 -10.37 3.67
N LEU A 68 6.60 -10.02 2.86
CA LEU A 68 6.20 -10.79 1.70
C LEU A 68 6.99 -10.29 0.50
N ASP A 69 7.89 -11.13 0.05
CA ASP A 69 8.83 -10.89 -1.03
C ASP A 69 8.39 -11.61 -2.32
N ARG A 70 8.80 -11.08 -3.45
CA ARG A 70 8.54 -11.66 -4.79
C ARG A 70 9.84 -12.06 -5.48
N PRO A 71 10.41 -13.20 -5.12
CA PRO A 71 11.69 -13.64 -5.67
C PRO A 71 11.72 -13.74 -7.21
N ASN A 72 10.55 -13.99 -7.84
CA ASN A 72 10.45 -14.09 -9.29
C ASN A 72 10.56 -12.75 -10.03
N ASP A 73 10.57 -11.62 -9.29
CA ASP A 73 10.81 -10.29 -9.88
C ASP A 73 12.31 -10.08 -10.16
N LEU A 74 13.20 -10.84 -9.49
CA LEU A 74 14.65 -10.75 -9.68
C LEU A 74 15.07 -11.16 -11.08
N THR A 75 16.01 -10.42 -11.63
CA THR A 75 16.57 -10.62 -12.98
C THR A 75 17.74 -11.60 -12.97
N ASP A 76 18.12 -12.12 -14.14
CA ASP A 76 19.22 -13.05 -14.25
C ASP A 76 20.56 -12.45 -13.79
N ILE A 77 20.79 -11.15 -14.01
CA ILE A 77 22.01 -10.45 -13.56
C ILE A 77 22.07 -10.31 -12.04
N GLU A 78 20.94 -10.31 -11.37
CA GLU A 78 20.89 -10.26 -9.89
C GLU A 78 21.09 -11.62 -9.24
N LEU A 79 21.04 -12.69 -10.01
CA LEU A 79 21.04 -14.08 -9.55
C LEU A 79 22.25 -14.89 -10.06
N GLU A 80 23.34 -14.21 -10.42
CA GLU A 80 24.51 -14.84 -10.99
C GLU A 80 25.23 -15.82 -10.04
N ALA A 81 24.98 -15.70 -8.72
CA ALA A 81 25.49 -16.66 -7.75
C ALA A 81 24.72 -18.00 -7.73
N GLU A 82 23.57 -18.11 -8.39
CA GLU A 82 22.82 -19.37 -8.52
C GLU A 82 23.30 -20.24 -9.69
N LEU A 83 24.11 -19.69 -10.57
CA LEU A 83 24.63 -20.43 -11.71
C LEU A 83 25.58 -21.57 -11.27
N SER A 84 25.71 -22.59 -12.10
CA SER A 84 26.63 -23.71 -11.85
C SER A 84 27.64 -23.83 -12.99
N PRO A 85 28.91 -23.44 -12.82
CA PRO A 85 29.45 -22.78 -11.62
C PRO A 85 28.94 -21.33 -11.47
N PRO A 86 28.94 -20.76 -10.23
CA PRO A 86 28.62 -19.36 -10.02
C PRO A 86 29.59 -18.44 -10.77
N ILE A 87 29.08 -17.34 -11.31
CA ILE A 87 29.90 -16.31 -12.02
C ILE A 87 30.01 -15.00 -11.23
N ALA A 88 29.31 -14.90 -10.07
CA ALA A 88 29.41 -13.79 -9.14
C ALA A 88 29.33 -14.29 -7.69
N ASP A 89 29.73 -13.43 -6.75
CA ASP A 89 29.67 -13.72 -5.31
C ASP A 89 28.25 -13.57 -4.72
N CYS A 90 27.40 -12.81 -5.36
CA CYS A 90 25.99 -12.52 -5.01
C CYS A 90 25.13 -12.52 -6.28
N CYS A 91 23.86 -12.81 -6.29
CA CYS A 91 23.02 -13.18 -5.16
C CYS A 91 22.20 -14.43 -5.53
N VAL A 92 21.35 -14.88 -4.61
CA VAL A 92 20.45 -16.02 -4.80
C VAL A 92 19.01 -15.63 -4.38
N HIS A 93 18.02 -16.37 -4.86
CA HIS A 93 16.62 -16.19 -4.50
C HIS A 93 16.44 -16.39 -2.98
N PRO A 94 15.72 -15.49 -2.30
CA PRO A 94 15.25 -15.72 -0.95
C PRO A 94 13.99 -16.58 -0.96
N PRO A 95 13.54 -17.11 0.19
CA PRO A 95 12.15 -17.51 0.39
C PRO A 95 11.21 -16.31 0.24
N SER A 96 9.98 -16.54 -0.21
CA SER A 96 8.99 -15.46 -0.38
C SER A 96 8.52 -14.83 0.93
N MET A 97 8.66 -15.52 2.06
CA MET A 97 8.36 -14.99 3.39
C MET A 97 9.62 -14.90 4.22
N ILE A 98 9.91 -13.70 4.71
CA ILE A 98 11.08 -13.41 5.56
C ILE A 98 10.61 -12.74 6.85
N HIS A 99 11.09 -13.22 8.01
CA HIS A 99 10.83 -12.66 9.32
C HIS A 99 12.09 -12.01 9.88
N ILE A 100 12.05 -10.72 10.14
CA ILE A 100 13.19 -9.90 10.55
C ILE A 100 12.90 -9.33 11.94
N ASP A 101 13.82 -9.53 12.88
CA ASP A 101 13.66 -8.99 14.23
C ASP A 101 13.88 -7.46 14.26
N LYS A 102 13.51 -6.84 15.37
CA LYS A 102 13.72 -5.41 15.61
C LYS A 102 15.19 -4.97 15.55
N ASN A 103 16.15 -5.89 15.63
CA ASN A 103 17.58 -5.63 15.52
C ASN A 103 18.11 -5.81 14.07
N GLY A 104 17.22 -6.22 13.15
CA GLY A 104 17.53 -6.40 11.73
C GLY A 104 17.99 -7.81 11.34
N ASN A 105 17.99 -8.77 12.26
CA ASN A 105 18.39 -10.14 11.94
C ASN A 105 17.20 -10.92 11.37
N VAL A 106 17.44 -11.75 10.36
CA VAL A 106 16.48 -12.74 9.91
C VAL A 106 16.35 -13.83 10.96
N ILE A 107 15.16 -14.01 11.52
CA ILE A 107 14.84 -14.98 12.58
C ILE A 107 13.93 -16.11 12.10
N GLY A 108 13.41 -16.03 10.88
CA GLY A 108 12.59 -17.05 10.27
C GLY A 108 12.35 -16.79 8.80
N SER A 109 11.96 -17.81 8.09
CA SER A 109 11.55 -17.71 6.69
C SER A 109 10.82 -18.99 6.26
N PHE A 110 9.95 -18.87 5.29
CA PHE A 110 9.36 -20.04 4.62
C PHE A 110 8.97 -19.69 3.18
N ASP A 111 8.85 -20.71 2.36
CA ASP A 111 8.40 -20.54 0.98
C ASP A 111 6.89 -20.63 0.88
N ALA A 112 6.30 -19.69 0.15
CA ALA A 112 4.91 -19.70 -0.24
C ALA A 112 4.78 -19.22 -1.69
N PRO A 113 3.72 -19.54 -2.41
CA PRO A 113 3.44 -18.89 -3.68
C PRO A 113 3.39 -17.36 -3.49
N GLN A 114 4.03 -16.62 -4.39
CA GLN A 114 4.04 -15.16 -4.33
C GLN A 114 2.62 -14.60 -4.27
N GLY A 115 2.46 -13.51 -3.56
CA GLY A 115 1.18 -12.89 -3.31
C GLY A 115 1.23 -11.38 -3.24
N HIS A 116 0.16 -10.81 -2.67
CA HIS A 116 0.03 -9.39 -2.42
C HIS A 116 -0.79 -9.15 -1.15
N GLY A 117 -0.28 -8.30 -0.26
CA GLY A 117 -0.86 -8.08 1.05
C GLY A 117 -0.66 -9.25 2.01
N MET A 118 -0.40 -8.93 3.26
CA MET A 118 -0.23 -9.92 4.33
C MET A 118 -0.54 -9.31 5.68
N ASP A 119 -0.85 -10.18 6.64
CA ASP A 119 -0.90 -9.84 8.06
C ASP A 119 -0.60 -11.05 8.93
N VAL A 120 -0.39 -10.83 10.23
CA VAL A 120 -0.04 -11.86 11.21
C VAL A 120 -0.97 -11.76 12.41
N ASP A 121 -1.55 -12.89 12.85
CA ASP A 121 -2.41 -12.91 14.03
C ASP A 121 -1.58 -13.04 15.33
N ASP A 122 -2.22 -12.77 16.47
CA ASP A 122 -1.61 -12.84 17.80
C ASP A 122 -1.11 -14.25 18.17
N LYS A 123 -1.57 -15.29 17.46
CA LYS A 123 -1.12 -16.66 17.60
C LYS A 123 0.13 -16.95 16.77
N GLY A 124 0.54 -16.00 15.91
CA GLY A 124 1.71 -16.09 15.02
C GLY A 124 1.44 -16.76 13.69
N PHE A 125 0.19 -17.04 13.31
CA PHE A 125 -0.12 -17.49 11.96
C PHE A 125 -0.01 -16.34 10.97
N VAL A 126 0.55 -16.63 9.81
CA VAL A 126 0.76 -15.67 8.71
C VAL A 126 -0.35 -15.82 7.69
N TYR A 127 -0.99 -14.73 7.34
CA TYR A 127 -2.01 -14.68 6.29
C TYR A 127 -1.44 -14.00 5.06
N ILE A 128 -1.53 -14.65 3.90
CA ILE A 128 -1.00 -14.15 2.64
C ILE A 128 -2.13 -14.04 1.63
N GLY A 129 -2.24 -12.86 1.00
CA GLY A 129 -3.12 -12.62 -0.13
C GLY A 129 -2.52 -13.16 -1.42
N GLN A 130 -3.30 -13.98 -2.10
CA GLN A 130 -2.98 -14.62 -3.37
C GLN A 130 -4.21 -14.53 -4.29
N ASP A 131 -4.60 -15.57 -4.97
CA ASP A 131 -5.91 -15.68 -5.60
C ASP A 131 -7.05 -15.76 -4.56
N THR A 132 -6.70 -16.04 -3.30
CA THR A 132 -7.50 -15.85 -2.09
C THR A 132 -6.57 -15.57 -0.91
N VAL A 133 -7.10 -15.49 0.31
CA VAL A 133 -6.29 -15.42 1.53
C VAL A 133 -6.01 -16.82 2.03
N ARG A 134 -4.73 -17.13 2.25
CA ARG A 134 -4.30 -18.38 2.89
C ARG A 134 -3.63 -18.11 4.22
N LYS A 135 -4.03 -18.90 5.21
CA LYS A 135 -3.42 -18.92 6.54
C LYS A 135 -2.31 -19.96 6.57
N TYR A 136 -1.12 -19.56 6.94
CA TYR A 136 0.07 -20.40 7.03
C TYR A 136 0.51 -20.60 8.47
N ASP A 137 0.95 -21.81 8.78
CA ASP A 137 1.78 -22.07 9.94
C ASP A 137 3.24 -21.75 9.58
N PRO A 138 3.86 -20.69 10.12
CA PRO A 138 5.20 -20.28 9.74
C PRO A 138 6.30 -21.28 10.16
N ALA A 139 6.05 -22.13 11.15
CA ALA A 139 7.01 -23.15 11.57
C ALA A 139 7.16 -24.27 10.55
N THR A 140 6.11 -24.53 9.77
CA THR A 140 6.08 -25.62 8.78
C THR A 140 5.96 -25.13 7.35
N GLY A 141 5.63 -23.87 7.14
CA GLY A 141 5.30 -23.30 5.81
C GLY A 141 4.02 -23.87 5.18
N LYS A 142 3.19 -24.58 5.95
CA LYS A 142 1.99 -25.24 5.44
C LYS A 142 0.75 -24.36 5.55
N VAL A 143 -0.12 -24.45 4.56
CA VAL A 143 -1.46 -23.86 4.61
C VAL A 143 -2.31 -24.65 5.63
N VAL A 144 -2.87 -23.91 6.58
CA VAL A 144 -3.75 -24.45 7.63
C VAL A 144 -5.18 -23.92 7.53
N GLY A 145 -5.44 -23.00 6.60
CA GLY A 145 -6.77 -22.47 6.31
C GLY A 145 -6.78 -21.64 5.03
N GLU A 146 -7.95 -21.53 4.41
CA GLU A 146 -8.14 -20.77 3.17
C GLU A 146 -9.52 -20.08 3.19
N VAL A 147 -9.55 -18.79 2.83
CA VAL A 147 -10.80 -18.05 2.62
C VAL A 147 -11.47 -18.55 1.35
N PRO A 148 -12.80 -18.74 1.33
CA PRO A 148 -13.51 -19.17 0.13
C PRO A 148 -13.27 -18.25 -1.08
N ARG A 149 -13.04 -18.83 -2.23
CA ARG A 149 -12.86 -18.14 -3.51
C ARG A 149 -13.68 -18.78 -4.62
N THR A 150 -13.88 -18.05 -5.70
CA THR A 150 -14.53 -18.62 -6.90
C THR A 150 -13.68 -19.77 -7.46
N PRO A 151 -14.31 -20.86 -7.89
CA PRO A 151 -13.60 -21.98 -8.49
C PRO A 151 -12.97 -21.63 -9.86
N ASP A 152 -13.58 -20.70 -10.58
CA ASP A 152 -13.07 -20.22 -11.86
C ASP A 152 -12.06 -19.09 -11.66
N ARG A 153 -11.01 -19.07 -12.48
CA ARG A 153 -10.10 -17.93 -12.54
C ARG A 153 -10.77 -16.75 -13.23
N GLN A 154 -10.56 -15.54 -12.70
CA GLN A 154 -11.01 -14.32 -13.37
C GLN A 154 -10.31 -14.15 -14.74
N PRO A 155 -11.02 -13.73 -15.78
CA PRO A 155 -10.42 -13.42 -17.08
C PRO A 155 -9.37 -12.30 -16.94
N GLY A 156 -8.18 -12.52 -17.48
CA GLY A 156 -7.07 -11.55 -17.42
C GLY A 156 -6.55 -11.25 -16.03
N GLY A 157 -6.83 -12.09 -15.06
CA GLY A 157 -6.40 -11.93 -13.68
C GLY A 157 -4.89 -11.94 -13.56
N GLY A 158 -4.33 -10.78 -13.26
CA GLY A 158 -2.97 -10.63 -12.75
C GLY A 158 -2.93 -10.90 -11.24
N GLY A 159 -3.57 -11.96 -10.79
CA GLY A 159 -3.23 -12.54 -9.49
C GLY A 159 -1.81 -13.05 -9.64
N GLY A 160 -0.89 -12.63 -8.75
CA GLY A 160 0.47 -13.11 -8.79
C GLY A 160 0.48 -14.59 -9.14
N ASP A 161 1.31 -15.00 -10.07
CA ASP A 161 1.33 -16.35 -10.59
C ASP A 161 1.53 -17.38 -9.46
N ALA A 162 0.43 -17.71 -8.80
CA ALA A 162 0.40 -18.79 -7.81
C ALA A 162 0.74 -20.16 -8.44
N ALA A 163 0.94 -20.20 -9.76
CA ALA A 163 1.22 -21.41 -10.52
C ALA A 163 2.62 -21.45 -11.12
N ALA A 164 3.45 -20.42 -10.99
CA ALA A 164 4.88 -20.54 -11.30
C ALA A 164 5.60 -21.09 -10.08
N GLY A 165 5.22 -22.33 -9.70
CA GLY A 165 6.08 -23.12 -8.83
C GLY A 165 7.47 -23.20 -9.46
N ARG A 166 8.52 -23.24 -8.64
CA ARG A 166 9.89 -23.55 -9.04
C ARG A 166 9.88 -24.71 -10.04
N GLY A 167 9.92 -24.45 -11.33
CA GLY A 167 9.85 -25.49 -12.35
C GLY A 167 9.48 -25.03 -13.75
N ALA A 168 9.04 -23.84 -13.97
CA ALA A 168 9.03 -23.27 -15.30
C ALA A 168 10.48 -23.03 -15.69
N ALA A 169 11.02 -23.89 -16.58
CA ALA A 169 12.36 -23.74 -17.09
C ALA A 169 12.55 -22.28 -17.56
N ARG A 170 13.43 -21.54 -16.86
CA ARG A 170 13.85 -20.20 -17.28
C ARG A 170 14.35 -20.32 -18.70
N VAL A 171 13.76 -19.57 -19.62
CA VAL A 171 14.30 -19.43 -20.96
C VAL A 171 15.55 -18.54 -20.82
N PRO A 172 16.77 -19.05 -21.06
CA PRO A 172 17.97 -18.25 -20.97
C PRO A 172 17.83 -16.98 -21.85
N GLY A 173 18.11 -15.81 -21.27
CA GLY A 173 18.05 -14.53 -21.99
C GLY A 173 16.70 -13.80 -21.97
N ARG A 174 15.70 -14.30 -21.28
CA ARG A 174 14.51 -13.54 -20.92
C ARG A 174 14.49 -13.30 -19.40
N GLY A 175 15.37 -12.41 -18.96
CA GLY A 175 15.17 -11.72 -17.70
C GLY A 175 13.78 -11.06 -17.69
N SER A 176 13.20 -10.81 -16.53
CA SER A 176 11.96 -10.06 -16.46
C SER A 176 12.23 -8.64 -16.98
N GLN A 177 12.24 -8.50 -18.29
CA GLN A 177 12.31 -7.20 -18.94
C GLN A 177 10.96 -6.50 -18.78
N GLY A 178 10.62 -6.22 -17.52
CA GLY A 178 9.76 -5.10 -17.26
C GLY A 178 10.49 -3.85 -17.69
N PRO A 179 9.83 -2.88 -18.31
CA PRO A 179 10.46 -1.60 -18.47
C PRO A 179 10.89 -1.14 -17.07
N VAL A 180 12.17 -1.04 -16.87
CA VAL A 180 12.84 -0.51 -15.67
C VAL A 180 12.49 0.97 -15.49
N VAL A 181 11.71 1.51 -16.38
CA VAL A 181 11.33 2.90 -16.39
C VAL A 181 9.90 2.97 -15.93
N GLY A 182 9.72 3.05 -14.61
CA GLY A 182 8.50 3.47 -13.98
C GLY A 182 7.22 3.19 -14.78
N PHE A 183 6.09 3.56 -14.34
CA PHE A 183 4.79 3.37 -15.00
C PHE A 183 4.60 4.09 -16.36
N LEU A 184 5.66 4.58 -16.96
CA LEU A 184 5.65 5.08 -18.34
C LEU A 184 5.57 3.89 -19.29
N THR A 185 4.38 3.33 -19.41
CA THR A 185 4.08 2.54 -20.59
C THR A 185 4.21 3.44 -21.80
N PRO A 186 5.05 3.07 -22.80
CA PRO A 186 5.02 3.76 -24.10
C PRO A 186 3.58 3.80 -24.61
N PRO A 187 3.17 4.83 -25.36
CA PRO A 187 1.88 4.83 -26.01
C PRO A 187 1.70 3.52 -26.79
N GLY A 188 0.74 2.68 -26.38
CA GLY A 188 0.50 1.35 -26.95
C GLY A 188 1.04 0.16 -26.16
N GLY A 189 1.84 0.38 -25.12
CA GLY A 189 2.26 -0.69 -24.20
C GLY A 189 1.26 -0.83 -23.04
N GLY A 190 0.37 -1.80 -23.09
CA GLY A 190 -0.53 -2.12 -21.98
C GLY A 190 0.27 -2.50 -20.73
N ALA A 191 -0.24 -2.13 -19.56
CA ALA A 191 0.28 -2.62 -18.28
C ALA A 191 0.47 -4.14 -18.38
N ARG A 192 1.64 -4.65 -18.02
CA ARG A 192 1.89 -6.10 -17.99
C ARG A 192 0.82 -6.75 -17.11
N GLY A 193 0.07 -7.67 -17.69
CA GLY A 193 -0.91 -8.48 -16.99
C GLY A 193 -2.30 -8.51 -17.59
N ARG A 194 -2.66 -7.55 -18.44
CA ARG A 194 -3.89 -7.65 -19.22
C ARG A 194 -3.53 -7.67 -20.71
N GLY A 195 -3.17 -8.84 -21.22
CA GLY A 195 -3.45 -9.17 -22.61
C GLY A 195 -4.90 -8.75 -22.89
N ASN A 196 -5.25 -8.49 -24.13
CA ASN A 196 -6.61 -8.10 -24.52
C ASN A 196 -7.60 -9.08 -23.84
N VAL A 197 -8.12 -8.66 -22.66
CA VAL A 197 -9.05 -9.49 -21.91
C VAL A 197 -10.34 -9.44 -22.69
N ASP A 198 -10.84 -10.57 -23.11
CA ASP A 198 -12.12 -10.65 -23.79
C ASP A 198 -13.22 -10.05 -22.91
N ALA A 199 -13.78 -8.94 -23.34
CA ALA A 199 -14.85 -8.26 -22.64
C ALA A 199 -16.08 -9.16 -22.41
N ALA A 200 -16.35 -10.07 -23.34
CA ALA A 200 -17.43 -11.05 -23.19
C ALA A 200 -17.11 -12.07 -22.08
N ALA A 201 -15.86 -12.50 -21.96
CA ALA A 201 -15.44 -13.40 -20.87
C ALA A 201 -15.52 -12.67 -19.51
N VAL A 202 -15.16 -11.41 -19.43
CA VAL A 202 -15.34 -10.59 -18.20
C VAL A 202 -16.80 -10.45 -17.83
N ALA A 203 -17.66 -10.13 -18.79
CA ALA A 203 -19.09 -10.01 -18.57
C ALA A 203 -19.72 -11.32 -18.11
N ALA A 204 -19.36 -12.45 -18.73
CA ALA A 204 -19.80 -13.79 -18.34
C ALA A 204 -19.34 -14.16 -16.93
N PHE A 205 -18.09 -13.84 -16.58
CA PHE A 205 -17.55 -14.07 -15.24
C PHE A 205 -18.30 -13.24 -14.18
N ARG A 206 -18.52 -11.94 -14.43
CA ARG A 206 -19.27 -11.07 -13.52
C ARG A 206 -20.72 -11.48 -13.37
N ALA A 207 -21.36 -11.97 -14.44
CA ALA A 207 -22.72 -12.53 -14.38
C ALA A 207 -22.80 -13.79 -13.50
N LYS A 208 -21.76 -14.65 -13.56
CA LYS A 208 -21.66 -15.86 -12.75
C LYS A 208 -21.30 -15.55 -11.30
N TYR A 209 -20.45 -14.55 -11.06
CA TYR A 209 -19.97 -14.14 -9.75
C TYR A 209 -20.24 -12.65 -9.52
N PRO A 210 -21.49 -12.28 -9.23
CA PRO A 210 -21.86 -10.88 -8.98
C PRO A 210 -21.19 -10.36 -7.70
N PRO A 211 -21.18 -9.03 -7.46
CA PRO A 211 -20.60 -8.44 -6.26
C PRO A 211 -21.15 -8.97 -4.93
N THR A 212 -22.34 -9.59 -4.94
CA THR A 212 -22.94 -10.25 -3.77
C THR A 212 -22.34 -11.63 -3.44
N THR A 213 -21.48 -12.15 -4.29
CA THR A 213 -20.82 -13.46 -4.08
C THR A 213 -20.04 -13.46 -2.76
N PRO A 214 -20.33 -14.36 -1.78
CA PRO A 214 -19.77 -14.34 -0.43
C PRO A 214 -18.38 -15.02 -0.36
N MET A 215 -17.54 -14.80 -1.36
CA MET A 215 -16.20 -15.35 -1.49
C MET A 215 -15.32 -14.40 -2.31
N ILE A 216 -14.02 -14.60 -2.32
CA ILE A 216 -13.10 -13.79 -3.12
C ILE A 216 -13.35 -14.04 -4.61
N VAL A 217 -13.50 -12.96 -5.36
CA VAL A 217 -13.80 -12.97 -6.80
C VAL A 217 -12.61 -12.49 -7.62
N GLY A 218 -11.96 -11.42 -7.17
CA GLY A 218 -10.98 -10.70 -7.97
C GLY A 218 -9.52 -10.99 -7.63
N GLY A 219 -9.25 -11.49 -6.46
CA GLY A 219 -7.89 -11.63 -5.91
C GLY A 219 -7.53 -10.54 -4.90
N ILE A 220 -6.56 -10.83 -4.09
CA ILE A 220 -6.24 -10.03 -2.90
C ILE A 220 -5.18 -8.98 -3.23
N GLU A 221 -5.39 -7.76 -2.72
CA GLU A 221 -4.39 -6.69 -2.74
C GLU A 221 -3.87 -6.38 -1.33
N GLU A 222 -4.72 -6.47 -0.30
CA GLU A 222 -4.34 -6.21 1.09
C GLU A 222 -5.17 -7.06 2.04
N ILE A 223 -4.57 -7.35 3.19
CA ILE A 223 -5.19 -8.07 4.29
C ILE A 223 -4.92 -7.30 5.57
N ARG A 224 -5.91 -7.23 6.47
CA ARG A 224 -5.71 -6.76 7.84
C ARG A 224 -6.54 -7.59 8.81
N ILE A 225 -5.95 -7.87 9.95
CA ILE A 225 -6.57 -8.62 11.04
C ILE A 225 -7.01 -7.66 12.13
N ASP A 226 -8.28 -7.75 12.49
CA ASP A 226 -8.85 -7.07 13.66
C ASP A 226 -8.91 -8.09 14.82
N GLU A 227 -7.82 -8.17 15.57
CA GLU A 227 -7.71 -9.13 16.67
C GLU A 227 -8.82 -8.99 17.72
N PRO A 228 -9.16 -7.78 18.20
CA PRO A 228 -10.25 -7.62 19.16
C PRO A 228 -11.61 -8.11 18.65
N ALA A 229 -11.89 -7.95 17.36
CA ALA A 229 -13.15 -8.39 16.76
C ALA A 229 -13.08 -9.83 16.23
N ARG A 230 -11.90 -10.44 16.21
CA ARG A 230 -11.63 -11.75 15.56
C ARG A 230 -12.12 -11.77 14.12
N GLU A 231 -11.70 -10.77 13.35
CA GLU A 231 -12.11 -10.57 11.95
C GLU A 231 -10.90 -10.38 11.04
N LEU A 232 -11.03 -10.94 9.85
CA LEU A 232 -10.10 -10.79 8.75
C LEU A 232 -10.73 -9.90 7.69
N TYR A 233 -10.09 -8.80 7.35
CA TYR A 233 -10.50 -7.91 6.27
C TYR A 233 -9.61 -8.14 5.06
N ALA A 234 -10.23 -8.27 3.90
CA ALA A 234 -9.55 -8.50 2.64
C ALA A 234 -10.02 -7.48 1.59
N ALA A 235 -9.07 -6.85 0.92
CA ALA A 235 -9.33 -6.06 -0.28
C ALA A 235 -9.46 -6.99 -1.47
N ASP A 236 -10.69 -7.34 -1.84
CA ASP A 236 -11.02 -8.13 -3.04
C ASP A 236 -11.01 -7.20 -4.24
N ASN A 237 -9.87 -7.17 -4.90
CA ASN A 237 -9.51 -6.20 -5.93
C ASN A 237 -9.91 -6.64 -7.36
N TYR A 238 -9.38 -5.99 -8.39
CA TYR A 238 -9.60 -6.27 -9.82
C TYR A 238 -11.09 -6.33 -10.19
N LEU A 239 -11.64 -7.52 -10.45
CA LEU A 239 -13.05 -7.68 -10.77
C LEU A 239 -13.97 -7.61 -9.55
N GLY A 240 -13.41 -7.79 -8.34
CA GLY A 240 -14.14 -7.63 -7.07
C GLY A 240 -14.48 -6.16 -6.79
N GLY A 241 -13.46 -5.35 -6.53
CA GLY A 241 -13.60 -3.91 -6.23
C GLY A 241 -14.38 -3.65 -4.95
N ARG A 242 -14.08 -4.38 -3.87
CA ARG A 242 -14.84 -4.34 -2.61
C ARG A 242 -13.96 -4.72 -1.42
N VAL A 243 -14.37 -4.32 -0.23
CA VAL A 243 -13.83 -4.80 1.03
C VAL A 243 -14.68 -5.97 1.51
N MET A 244 -14.04 -7.07 1.88
CA MET A 244 -14.68 -8.29 2.36
C MET A 244 -14.21 -8.60 3.77
N VAL A 245 -15.13 -9.01 4.63
CA VAL A 245 -14.84 -9.35 6.03
C VAL A 245 -15.22 -10.80 6.29
N PHE A 246 -14.28 -11.52 6.88
CA PHE A 246 -14.41 -12.92 7.24
C PHE A 246 -14.18 -13.11 8.74
N ASP A 247 -14.72 -14.16 9.28
CA ASP A 247 -14.40 -14.60 10.62
C ASP A 247 -12.96 -15.15 10.67
N LEU A 248 -12.18 -14.73 11.66
CA LEU A 248 -10.75 -15.08 11.72
C LEU A 248 -10.49 -16.56 12.04
N GLU A 249 -11.40 -17.24 12.74
CA GLU A 249 -11.21 -18.64 13.11
C GLU A 249 -11.75 -19.59 12.02
N THR A 250 -12.95 -19.31 11.53
CA THR A 250 -13.64 -20.19 10.58
C THR A 250 -13.38 -19.84 9.13
N LEU A 251 -12.85 -18.63 8.87
CA LEU A 251 -12.66 -18.03 7.55
C LEU A 251 -13.97 -17.90 6.74
N ALA A 252 -15.11 -17.95 7.42
CA ALA A 252 -16.41 -17.79 6.81
C ALA A 252 -16.74 -16.31 6.55
N PHE A 253 -17.40 -16.03 5.44
CA PHE A 253 -17.84 -14.69 5.07
C PHE A 253 -18.82 -14.11 6.10
N LYS A 254 -18.61 -12.86 6.49
CA LYS A 254 -19.49 -12.11 7.42
C LYS A 254 -20.22 -10.96 6.70
N ARG A 255 -19.51 -10.07 6.02
CA ARG A 255 -20.04 -8.88 5.34
C ARG A 255 -19.03 -8.30 4.37
N GLY A 256 -19.46 -7.31 3.59
CA GLY A 256 -18.58 -6.55 2.70
C GLY A 256 -19.30 -5.34 2.13
N TRP A 257 -18.53 -4.43 1.52
CA TRP A 257 -19.02 -3.19 0.93
C TRP A 257 -18.12 -2.68 -0.19
N GLY A 258 -18.69 -1.84 -1.05
CA GLY A 258 -18.02 -1.12 -2.13
C GLY A 258 -17.59 0.29 -1.75
N ALA A 259 -17.20 1.07 -2.75
CA ALA A 259 -16.94 2.50 -2.57
C ALA A 259 -18.17 3.20 -1.99
N TYR A 260 -17.93 4.29 -1.25
CA TYR A 260 -18.96 5.09 -0.57
C TYR A 260 -19.91 4.29 0.35
N GLY A 261 -19.48 3.08 0.76
CA GLY A 261 -20.27 2.20 1.61
C GLY A 261 -21.42 1.51 0.88
N HIS A 262 -21.37 1.43 -0.46
CA HIS A 262 -22.35 0.67 -1.23
C HIS A 262 -22.45 -0.75 -0.70
N LYS A 263 -23.68 -1.21 -0.46
CA LYS A 263 -23.91 -2.62 -0.17
C LYS A 263 -23.44 -3.46 -1.35
N LEU A 264 -23.10 -4.71 -1.11
CA LEU A 264 -22.63 -5.59 -2.19
C LEU A 264 -23.63 -5.69 -3.36
N SER A 265 -24.93 -5.56 -3.08
CA SER A 265 -25.99 -5.55 -4.10
C SER A 265 -26.13 -4.23 -4.88
N GLU A 266 -25.47 -3.16 -4.41
CA GLU A 266 -25.50 -1.82 -5.01
C GLU A 266 -24.27 -1.55 -5.87
N ILE A 267 -23.22 -2.38 -5.75
CA ILE A 267 -21.98 -2.26 -6.53
C ILE A 267 -22.27 -2.51 -8.00
N THR A 268 -21.94 -1.55 -8.84
CA THR A 268 -22.08 -1.72 -10.28
C THR A 268 -20.88 -2.49 -10.86
N THR A 269 -21.12 -3.21 -11.95
CA THR A 269 -20.09 -3.92 -12.71
C THR A 269 -19.70 -3.19 -13.98
N ASP A 270 -20.25 -1.98 -14.20
CA ASP A 270 -19.89 -1.14 -15.33
C ASP A 270 -18.48 -0.56 -15.14
N ASP A 271 -17.61 -0.78 -16.11
CA ASP A 271 -16.24 -0.27 -16.07
C ASP A 271 -16.19 1.27 -16.12
N PHE A 272 -17.22 1.92 -16.63
CA PHE A 272 -17.34 3.39 -16.62
C PHE A 272 -17.44 3.93 -15.18
N ASP A 273 -18.16 3.26 -14.30
CA ASP A 273 -18.30 3.67 -12.89
C ASP A 273 -17.00 3.50 -12.08
N ARG A 274 -16.02 2.77 -12.63
CA ARG A 274 -14.67 2.58 -12.07
C ARG A 274 -13.61 3.43 -12.78
N ALA A 275 -13.96 4.12 -13.87
CA ALA A 275 -13.03 4.90 -14.65
C ALA A 275 -12.61 6.16 -13.89
N TYR A 276 -11.31 6.45 -13.90
CA TYR A 276 -10.74 7.67 -13.33
C TYR A 276 -9.67 8.23 -14.26
N THR A 277 -9.71 9.52 -14.46
CA THR A 277 -8.67 10.29 -15.14
C THR A 277 -8.06 11.26 -14.13
N PRO A 278 -6.72 11.38 -14.03
CA PRO A 278 -6.09 12.30 -13.10
C PRO A 278 -6.67 13.70 -13.16
N GLY A 279 -7.07 14.24 -11.99
CA GLY A 279 -7.74 15.53 -11.86
C GLY A 279 -9.21 15.56 -12.28
N GLY A 280 -9.76 14.45 -12.76
CA GLY A 280 -11.17 14.30 -13.10
C GLY A 280 -12.07 14.00 -11.90
N PRO A 281 -13.37 13.80 -12.13
CA PRO A 281 -14.31 13.40 -11.08
C PRO A 281 -13.95 12.02 -10.51
N MET A 282 -14.22 11.83 -9.21
CA MET A 282 -14.01 10.54 -8.55
C MET A 282 -14.96 9.49 -9.09
N PRO A 283 -14.47 8.24 -9.30
CA PRO A 283 -15.31 7.15 -9.76
C PRO A 283 -16.33 6.75 -8.69
N LYS A 284 -17.49 6.24 -9.11
CA LYS A 284 -18.54 5.78 -8.20
C LYS A 284 -18.15 4.50 -7.45
N GLU A 285 -17.34 3.64 -8.08
CA GLU A 285 -16.87 2.40 -7.51
C GLU A 285 -15.35 2.45 -7.26
N PHE A 286 -14.80 1.54 -6.49
CA PHE A 286 -13.36 1.43 -6.32
C PHE A 286 -12.67 1.17 -7.66
N ARG A 287 -11.67 2.01 -7.97
CA ARG A 287 -10.87 1.89 -9.20
C ARG A 287 -9.95 0.70 -9.17
N GLY A 288 -9.48 0.34 -7.98
CA GLY A 288 -8.61 -0.82 -7.75
C GLY A 288 -7.26 -0.50 -7.15
N HIS A 289 -6.54 -1.56 -6.79
CA HIS A 289 -5.38 -1.54 -5.91
C HIS A 289 -5.73 -0.93 -4.54
N LEU A 290 -6.67 -1.59 -3.87
CA LEU A 290 -7.12 -1.22 -2.54
C LEU A 290 -6.13 -1.69 -1.49
N THR A 291 -5.70 -0.79 -0.61
CA THR A 291 -5.02 -1.14 0.63
C THR A 291 -5.89 -0.76 1.82
N LEU A 292 -5.71 -1.45 2.93
CA LEU A 292 -6.57 -1.31 4.12
C LEU A 292 -5.72 -1.09 5.36
N ASN A 293 -6.25 -0.34 6.32
CA ASN A 293 -5.78 -0.37 7.70
C ASN A 293 -6.85 0.15 8.66
N PHE A 294 -6.67 -0.09 9.97
CA PHE A 294 -7.60 0.30 11.03
C PHE A 294 -6.99 1.35 11.94
N SER A 295 -7.82 2.30 12.35
CA SER A 295 -7.47 3.21 13.43
C SER A 295 -7.89 2.66 14.80
N ASN A 296 -7.25 3.16 15.87
CA ASN A 296 -7.55 2.78 17.24
C ASN A 296 -9.01 3.04 17.68
N ASP A 297 -9.66 4.00 17.02
CA ASP A 297 -11.08 4.32 17.21
C ASP A 297 -12.03 3.49 16.34
N GLY A 298 -11.51 2.45 15.70
CA GLY A 298 -12.31 1.45 15.01
C GLY A 298 -12.81 1.87 13.63
N LEU A 299 -12.11 2.78 12.95
CA LEU A 299 -12.42 3.15 11.57
C LEU A 299 -11.54 2.38 10.59
N VAL A 300 -12.11 2.08 9.43
CA VAL A 300 -11.41 1.43 8.30
C VAL A 300 -11.00 2.50 7.30
N TYR A 301 -9.72 2.52 6.96
CA TYR A 301 -9.15 3.37 5.92
C TYR A 301 -8.83 2.51 4.71
N ALA A 302 -9.54 2.75 3.61
CA ALA A 302 -9.37 2.05 2.35
C ALA A 302 -8.78 3.01 1.31
N ALA A 303 -7.50 2.85 0.98
CA ALA A 303 -6.85 3.64 -0.05
C ALA A 303 -7.09 3.01 -1.42
N ASP A 304 -7.79 3.74 -2.27
CA ASP A 304 -8.05 3.39 -3.68
C ASP A 304 -6.95 4.04 -4.53
N ARG A 305 -5.82 3.33 -4.65
CA ARG A 305 -4.58 3.86 -5.21
C ARG A 305 -4.76 4.47 -6.59
N ASN A 306 -5.42 3.76 -7.48
CA ASN A 306 -5.59 4.20 -8.86
C ASN A 306 -6.62 5.35 -9.05
N ALA A 307 -7.31 5.74 -7.97
CA ALA A 307 -8.18 6.91 -7.94
C ALA A 307 -7.63 8.04 -7.03
N ASN A 308 -6.42 7.89 -6.49
CA ASN A 308 -5.77 8.91 -5.67
C ASN A 308 -6.62 9.35 -4.46
N ARG A 309 -7.31 8.42 -3.81
CA ARG A 309 -8.24 8.71 -2.70
C ARG A 309 -8.18 7.69 -1.58
N ILE A 310 -8.65 8.09 -0.42
CA ILE A 310 -8.77 7.23 0.76
C ILE A 310 -10.19 7.36 1.28
N HIS A 311 -10.93 6.27 1.35
CA HIS A 311 -12.23 6.20 1.99
C HIS A 311 -12.09 5.87 3.46
N VAL A 312 -12.86 6.54 4.31
CA VAL A 312 -12.97 6.25 5.74
C VAL A 312 -14.38 5.74 6.00
N THR A 313 -14.48 4.53 6.54
CA THR A 313 -15.74 3.89 6.88
C THR A 313 -15.73 3.37 8.32
N THR A 314 -16.89 3.06 8.86
CA THR A 314 -16.99 2.19 10.04
C THR A 314 -16.63 0.75 9.66
N LYS A 315 -16.46 -0.13 10.65
CA LYS A 315 -16.25 -1.57 10.45
C LYS A 315 -17.45 -2.29 9.81
N ASP A 316 -18.61 -1.65 9.81
CA ASP A 316 -19.82 -2.14 9.13
C ASP A 316 -19.99 -1.57 7.71
N GLY A 317 -18.99 -0.84 7.22
CA GLY A 317 -18.98 -0.30 5.86
C GLY A 317 -19.74 1.03 5.69
N LYS A 318 -20.24 1.66 6.76
CA LYS A 318 -20.86 2.98 6.65
C LYS A 318 -19.80 4.01 6.26
N PHE A 319 -19.98 4.64 5.10
CA PHE A 319 -19.10 5.70 4.62
C PHE A 319 -19.20 6.96 5.51
N LEU A 320 -18.07 7.54 5.85
CA LEU A 320 -17.96 8.73 6.69
C LEU A 320 -17.37 9.92 5.96
N LYS A 321 -16.23 9.71 5.27
CA LYS A 321 -15.50 10.76 4.55
C LYS A 321 -14.51 10.18 3.53
N GLU A 322 -14.05 11.04 2.64
CA GLU A 322 -13.04 10.76 1.62
C GLU A 322 -11.91 11.78 1.74
N PHE A 323 -10.68 11.33 1.56
CA PHE A 323 -9.52 12.19 1.36
C PHE A 323 -8.99 11.99 -0.05
N ILE A 324 -8.77 13.08 -0.76
CA ILE A 324 -8.16 13.09 -2.09
C ILE A 324 -6.72 13.55 -1.95
N LEU A 325 -5.78 12.77 -2.47
CA LEU A 325 -4.34 13.03 -2.32
C LEU A 325 -3.68 13.10 -3.70
N ALA A 326 -3.02 14.23 -3.98
CA ALA A 326 -2.29 14.44 -5.24
C ALA A 326 -3.09 13.97 -6.48
N PRO A 327 -4.28 14.51 -6.75
CA PRO A 327 -5.24 13.95 -7.74
C PRO A 327 -4.71 13.95 -9.18
N MET A 328 -3.66 14.71 -9.47
CA MET A 328 -3.02 14.75 -10.79
C MET A 328 -2.04 13.59 -11.01
N THR A 329 -1.78 12.75 -9.98
CA THR A 329 -0.91 11.60 -10.11
C THR A 329 -1.46 10.60 -11.13
N GLY A 330 -0.61 10.19 -12.06
CA GLY A 330 -0.97 9.28 -13.14
C GLY A 330 -1.04 7.81 -12.72
N VAL A 331 -0.75 6.94 -13.68
CA VAL A 331 -0.75 5.48 -13.48
C VAL A 331 0.18 5.09 -12.33
N GLY A 332 -0.31 4.24 -11.45
CA GLY A 332 0.38 3.86 -10.21
C GLY A 332 -0.25 4.50 -8.98
N GLY A 333 -0.77 5.72 -9.11
CA GLY A 333 -1.51 6.43 -8.06
C GLY A 333 -0.65 6.93 -6.91
N SER A 334 -1.26 7.74 -6.05
CA SER A 334 -0.62 8.42 -4.92
C SER A 334 -0.98 7.83 -3.54
N THR A 335 -1.97 6.95 -3.48
CA THR A 335 -2.47 6.40 -2.21
C THR A 335 -2.23 4.89 -2.15
N GLY A 336 -1.00 4.51 -1.80
CA GLY A 336 -0.58 3.12 -1.61
C GLY A 336 -0.92 2.61 -0.20
N GLY A 337 0.07 2.09 0.52
CA GLY A 337 -0.11 1.60 1.87
C GLY A 337 -0.53 2.68 2.86
N VAL A 338 -1.30 2.30 3.86
CA VAL A 338 -1.83 3.17 4.92
C VAL A 338 -1.26 2.74 6.27
N ALA A 339 -0.66 3.68 7.00
CA ALA A 339 -0.26 3.48 8.39
C ALA A 339 -0.62 4.72 9.23
N PHE A 340 -0.47 4.61 10.54
CA PHE A 340 -0.84 5.65 11.47
C PHE A 340 0.34 6.05 12.35
N SER A 341 0.35 7.31 12.81
CA SER A 341 1.28 7.73 13.85
C SER A 341 1.05 6.95 15.15
N PRO A 342 2.11 6.68 15.94
CA PRO A 342 2.03 5.78 17.10
C PRO A 342 1.36 6.40 18.33
N ASP A 343 1.04 7.70 18.29
CA ASP A 343 0.33 8.35 19.39
C ASP A 343 -1.08 7.78 19.54
N LYS A 344 -1.60 7.81 20.77
CA LYS A 344 -2.89 7.20 21.12
C LYS A 344 -4.04 7.70 20.23
N GLN A 345 -4.01 8.96 19.80
CA GLN A 345 -5.02 9.58 18.94
C GLN A 345 -4.77 9.29 17.47
N GLN A 346 -3.59 8.77 17.12
CA GLN A 346 -3.19 8.54 15.72
C GLN A 346 -3.42 9.79 14.87
N LYS A 347 -2.82 10.89 15.30
CA LYS A 347 -3.05 12.23 14.72
C LYS A 347 -2.76 12.29 13.23
N TYR A 348 -1.85 11.47 12.75
CA TYR A 348 -1.39 11.47 11.36
C TYR A 348 -1.66 10.14 10.67
N LEU A 349 -2.00 10.24 9.39
CA LEU A 349 -1.92 9.14 8.43
C LEU A 349 -0.58 9.22 7.73
N PHE A 350 0.04 8.08 7.53
CA PHE A 350 1.22 7.88 6.70
C PHE A 350 0.80 7.10 5.47
N ILE A 351 0.98 7.71 4.29
CA ILE A 351 0.54 7.13 3.02
C ILE A 351 1.75 6.98 2.11
N SER A 352 2.07 5.74 1.74
CA SER A 352 3.10 5.48 0.75
C SER A 352 2.61 5.87 -0.65
N ASP A 353 3.44 6.57 -1.40
CA ASP A 353 3.16 7.00 -2.75
C ASP A 353 4.12 6.32 -3.74
N LEU A 354 3.57 5.37 -4.47
CA LEU A 354 4.33 4.56 -5.41
C LEU A 354 4.86 5.36 -6.61
N THR A 355 4.10 6.34 -7.06
CA THR A 355 4.43 7.12 -8.26
C THR A 355 5.39 8.25 -7.95
N ASN A 356 5.13 9.00 -6.86
CA ASN A 356 5.95 10.14 -6.48
C ASN A 356 7.12 9.75 -5.56
N ASN A 357 7.15 8.50 -5.08
CA ASN A 357 8.23 7.93 -4.27
C ASN A 357 8.54 8.73 -3.00
N HIS A 358 7.50 9.00 -2.22
CA HIS A 358 7.62 9.53 -0.87
C HIS A 358 6.46 9.10 0.02
N ILE A 359 6.59 9.33 1.31
CA ILE A 359 5.52 9.12 2.28
C ILE A 359 4.88 10.46 2.57
N TRP A 360 3.58 10.57 2.35
CA TRP A 360 2.77 11.69 2.77
C TRP A 360 2.42 11.58 4.25
N PHE A 361 2.45 12.69 4.96
CA PHE A 361 1.88 12.85 6.28
C PHE A 361 0.62 13.69 6.18
N LEU A 362 -0.53 13.09 6.49
CA LEU A 362 -1.82 13.78 6.49
C LEU A 362 -2.31 13.93 7.93
N ASN A 363 -2.96 15.04 8.22
CA ASN A 363 -3.78 15.15 9.42
C ASN A 363 -4.96 14.16 9.28
N ARG A 364 -5.12 13.25 10.25
CA ARG A 364 -6.15 12.19 10.19
C ARG A 364 -7.58 12.73 10.29
N GLU A 365 -7.79 13.88 10.91
CA GLU A 365 -9.12 14.46 11.08
C GLU A 365 -9.70 14.98 9.76
N ASP A 366 -8.92 15.74 9.00
CA ASP A 366 -9.37 16.46 7.81
C ASP A 366 -8.65 16.07 6.49
N GLY A 367 -7.69 15.15 6.55
CA GLY A 367 -6.95 14.66 5.38
C GLY A 367 -5.96 15.66 4.79
N LYS A 368 -5.73 16.81 5.43
CA LYS A 368 -4.77 17.80 4.92
C LYS A 368 -3.34 17.28 4.99
N VAL A 369 -2.60 17.47 3.93
CA VAL A 369 -1.16 17.20 3.90
C VAL A 369 -0.46 18.17 4.84
N VAL A 370 0.29 17.65 5.81
CA VAL A 370 1.09 18.43 6.76
C VAL A 370 2.59 18.28 6.48
N GLY A 371 2.99 17.35 5.65
CA GLY A 371 4.38 17.13 5.26
C GLY A 371 4.57 15.85 4.44
N GLN A 372 5.82 15.61 4.11
CA GLN A 372 6.24 14.38 3.43
C GLN A 372 7.68 14.03 3.77
N MET A 373 8.10 12.80 3.51
CA MET A 373 9.51 12.40 3.58
C MET A 373 9.90 11.48 2.44
N GLY A 374 11.19 11.48 2.10
CA GLY A 374 11.75 10.71 1.00
C GLY A 374 11.65 11.42 -0.34
N SER A 375 12.26 10.83 -1.34
CA SER A 375 12.27 11.26 -2.74
C SER A 375 12.65 10.08 -3.62
N MET A 376 12.41 10.20 -4.93
CA MET A 376 12.84 9.18 -5.88
C MET A 376 14.36 8.97 -5.84
N GLY A 377 14.79 7.71 -5.77
CA GLY A 377 16.19 7.30 -5.83
C GLY A 377 16.45 5.98 -5.11
N GLU A 378 17.68 5.49 -5.18
CA GLU A 378 18.08 4.18 -4.67
C GLU A 378 18.95 4.25 -3.40
N ASN A 379 19.33 5.46 -2.96
CA ASN A 379 20.09 5.62 -1.71
C ASN A 379 19.22 5.37 -0.49
N GLY A 380 19.83 5.14 0.66
CA GLY A 380 19.14 5.07 1.94
C GLY A 380 18.31 6.32 2.20
N GLY A 381 17.03 6.15 2.56
CA GLY A 381 16.09 7.26 2.74
C GLY A 381 15.43 7.79 1.47
N GLN A 382 15.83 7.31 0.31
CA GLN A 382 15.14 7.51 -0.97
C GLN A 382 14.27 6.27 -1.28
N PHE A 383 13.38 6.38 -2.27
CA PHE A 383 12.49 5.30 -2.67
C PHE A 383 12.47 5.11 -4.18
N PHE A 384 12.35 3.85 -4.61
CA PHE A 384 12.08 3.52 -5.99
C PHE A 384 11.05 2.40 -6.07
N GLY A 385 9.79 2.77 -6.29
CA GLY A 385 8.66 1.86 -6.23
C GLY A 385 8.14 1.65 -4.79
N LEU A 386 8.07 2.72 -3.99
CA LEU A 386 7.53 2.68 -2.62
C LEU A 386 6.10 2.14 -2.62
N HIS A 387 5.89 0.98 -2.01
CA HIS A 387 4.63 0.27 -2.11
C HIS A 387 3.98 0.04 -0.75
N MET A 388 4.68 -0.60 0.18
CA MET A 388 4.15 -0.97 1.49
C MET A 388 4.69 -0.06 2.58
N ILE A 389 3.90 0.10 3.65
CA ILE A 389 4.27 0.85 4.85
C ILE A 389 3.68 0.17 6.08
N ALA A 390 4.47 0.08 7.15
CA ALA A 390 4.03 -0.39 8.46
C ALA A 390 4.68 0.45 9.56
N VAL A 391 4.11 0.43 10.77
CA VAL A 391 4.63 1.19 11.92
C VAL A 391 4.61 0.27 13.14
N ASP A 392 5.72 0.24 13.90
CA ASP A 392 5.83 -0.53 15.13
C ASP A 392 5.34 0.26 16.37
N SER A 393 5.33 -0.41 17.52
CA SER A 393 4.88 0.18 18.79
C SER A 393 5.71 1.39 19.25
N LYS A 394 6.94 1.53 18.76
CA LYS A 394 7.86 2.64 19.08
C LYS A 394 7.77 3.79 18.08
N GLY A 395 6.98 3.60 17.03
CA GLY A 395 6.78 4.55 15.97
C GLY A 395 7.84 4.49 14.87
N ASN A 396 8.65 3.45 14.80
CA ASN A 396 9.51 3.24 13.65
C ASN A 396 8.64 2.93 12.43
N VAL A 397 8.95 3.57 11.31
CA VAL A 397 8.28 3.34 10.03
C VAL A 397 9.10 2.36 9.21
N TYR A 398 8.44 1.33 8.72
CA TYR A 398 9.01 0.35 7.80
C TYR A 398 8.39 0.53 6.42
N THR A 399 9.19 0.43 5.38
CA THR A 399 8.76 0.55 3.99
C THR A 399 9.16 -0.66 3.18
N GLY A 400 8.33 -1.02 2.21
CA GLY A 400 8.64 -2.03 1.20
C GLY A 400 8.56 -1.45 -0.19
N GLU A 401 9.54 -1.76 -1.02
CA GLU A 401 9.66 -1.25 -2.38
C GLU A 401 9.51 -2.39 -3.39
N VAL A 402 8.77 -2.15 -4.46
CA VAL A 402 8.65 -3.04 -5.63
C VAL A 402 9.56 -2.54 -6.77
N PHE A 403 9.57 -3.24 -7.89
CA PHE A 403 10.40 -2.93 -9.06
C PHE A 403 11.89 -2.85 -8.71
N ALA A 404 12.59 -1.87 -9.24
CA ALA A 404 14.03 -1.76 -9.03
C ALA A 404 14.44 -1.39 -7.59
N GLY A 405 13.52 -0.94 -6.74
CA GLY A 405 13.80 -0.71 -5.33
C GLY A 405 14.09 -2.00 -4.58
N GLU A 406 13.19 -2.96 -4.67
CA GLU A 406 13.35 -4.37 -4.21
C GLU A 406 14.02 -4.51 -2.84
N ARG A 407 13.51 -3.77 -1.86
CA ARG A 407 14.08 -3.70 -0.52
C ARG A 407 13.07 -3.29 0.54
N VAL A 408 13.47 -3.45 1.79
CA VAL A 408 12.83 -2.86 2.95
C VAL A 408 13.75 -1.83 3.59
N GLN A 409 13.18 -0.78 4.16
CA GLN A 409 13.92 0.22 4.93
C GLN A 409 13.21 0.51 6.26
N ARG A 410 13.97 0.92 7.28
CA ARG A 410 13.45 1.43 8.55
C ARG A 410 13.76 2.91 8.70
N PHE A 411 12.80 3.66 9.26
CA PHE A 411 12.96 5.05 9.61
C PHE A 411 12.59 5.23 11.08
N VAL A 412 13.47 5.85 11.85
CA VAL A 412 13.26 6.07 13.27
C VAL A 412 12.80 7.51 13.53
N PRO A 413 11.88 7.74 14.48
CA PRO A 413 11.39 9.10 14.77
C PRO A 413 12.52 9.98 15.30
N VAL A 414 12.58 11.24 14.83
CA VAL A 414 13.46 12.28 15.35
C VAL A 414 12.71 13.01 16.45
N ARG A 415 13.21 12.92 17.67
CA ARG A 415 12.67 13.62 18.85
C ARG A 415 13.10 15.08 18.89
#